data_327716b43852115ebbc97a2a62f7f3cf
#
_entry.id   327716b43852115ebbc97a2a62f7f3cf
#
_cell.length_a   1.000
_cell.length_b   1.000
_cell.length_c   1.000
_cell.angle_alpha   90.00
_cell.angle_beta   90.00
_cell.angle_gamma   90.00
#
_symmetry.space_group_name_H-M   'P 1'
#
loop_
_entity.id
_entity.type
_entity.pdbx_description
1 polymer ?
#
loop_
_entity_poly.entity_id
_entity_poly.type
_entity_poly.pdbx_seq_one_letter_code
_entity_poly.pdbx_strand_id
1 'polypeptide(L)'
;MKIRTFIALELPPSLRHELSGQAKLLAGQDKRQHIRWLPSENYHLTLAFLGDVDSPSLSSLQFALEQKLELVKAVPCKISSITPFPFSRPKIAAALLECNAELLELQTDVANCARGCGISLERRRFAPHVTLGRLKPGSRKIFEFQPVNYFLEFVADSVILFQSDLTLDGAIHTAFWEISLTSLPGN
;
A
#
# COMPACT_ATOMS: atom_id res chain seq x y z
N MET A 1 -0.15 -1.36 25.47
CA MET A 1 0.35 -2.31 24.45
C MET A 1 0.55 -1.55 23.17
N LYS A 2 1.65 -1.77 22.45
CA LYS A 2 1.88 -1.17 21.14
C LYS A 2 1.52 -2.17 20.04
N ILE A 3 0.93 -1.67 18.97
CA ILE A 3 0.47 -2.47 17.83
C ILE A 3 1.17 -1.94 16.58
N ARG A 4 1.75 -2.84 15.80
CA ARG A 4 2.38 -2.48 14.52
C ARG A 4 1.31 -2.17 13.48
N THR A 5 1.30 -0.95 12.96
CA THR A 5 0.21 -0.48 12.12
C THR A 5 0.70 0.31 10.91
N PHE A 6 -0.15 0.40 9.89
CA PHE A 6 0.01 1.26 8.74
C PHE A 6 -1.35 1.67 8.19
N ILE A 7 -1.40 2.78 7.47
CA ILE A 7 -2.60 3.26 6.78
C ILE A 7 -2.43 3.01 5.29
N ALA A 8 -3.48 2.50 4.64
CA ALA A 8 -3.47 2.19 3.24
C ALA A 8 -4.84 2.42 2.59
N LEU A 9 -4.83 2.54 1.26
CA LEU A 9 -6.02 2.41 0.43
C LEU A 9 -6.23 0.93 0.11
N GLU A 10 -7.47 0.49 0.19
CA GLU A 10 -7.87 -0.83 -0.28
C GLU A 10 -7.93 -0.85 -1.82
N LEU A 11 -7.63 -2.00 -2.39
CA LEU A 11 -7.78 -2.22 -3.83
C LEU A 11 -9.10 -2.96 -4.11
N PRO A 12 -9.82 -2.59 -5.16
CA PRO A 12 -10.99 -3.36 -5.60
C PRO A 12 -10.64 -4.84 -5.82
N PRO A 13 -11.55 -5.77 -5.50
CA PRO A 13 -11.29 -7.21 -5.67
C PRO A 13 -10.89 -7.60 -7.10
N SER A 14 -11.49 -6.98 -8.11
CA SER A 14 -11.14 -7.17 -9.52
C SER A 14 -9.68 -6.82 -9.80
N LEU A 15 -9.21 -5.67 -9.28
CA LEU A 15 -7.84 -5.24 -9.44
C LEU A 15 -6.85 -6.17 -8.72
N ARG A 16 -7.19 -6.61 -7.50
CA ARG A 16 -6.36 -7.61 -6.78
C ARG A 16 -6.23 -8.91 -7.58
N HIS A 17 -7.30 -9.36 -8.20
CA HIS A 17 -7.30 -10.55 -9.07
C HIS A 17 -6.39 -10.37 -10.29
N GLU A 18 -6.51 -9.25 -11.00
CA GLU A 18 -5.68 -8.88 -12.15
C GLU A 18 -4.20 -8.87 -11.79
N LEU A 19 -3.83 -8.13 -10.73
CA LEU A 19 -2.44 -8.05 -10.25
C LEU A 19 -1.90 -9.42 -9.81
N SER A 20 -2.74 -10.28 -9.22
CA SER A 20 -2.38 -11.65 -8.89
C SER A 20 -2.07 -12.49 -10.13
N GLY A 21 -2.82 -12.30 -11.21
CA GLY A 21 -2.53 -12.90 -12.51
C GLY A 21 -1.14 -12.53 -13.03
N GLN A 22 -0.82 -11.23 -13.01
CA GLN A 22 0.50 -10.73 -13.41
C GLN A 22 1.63 -11.26 -12.51
N ALA A 23 1.40 -11.27 -11.19
CA ALA A 23 2.37 -11.83 -10.24
C ALA A 23 2.66 -13.31 -10.51
N LYS A 24 1.64 -14.11 -10.84
CA LYS A 24 1.79 -15.53 -11.22
C LYS A 24 2.60 -15.71 -12.50
N LEU A 25 2.37 -14.88 -13.52
CA LEU A 25 3.17 -14.91 -14.76
C LEU A 25 4.65 -14.61 -14.49
N LEU A 26 4.93 -13.59 -13.68
CA LEU A 26 6.29 -13.25 -13.28
C LEU A 26 6.92 -14.34 -12.38
N ALA A 27 6.14 -14.95 -11.48
CA ALA A 27 6.60 -16.06 -10.66
C ALA A 27 7.03 -17.27 -11.50
N GLY A 28 6.32 -17.55 -12.59
CA GLY A 28 6.69 -18.61 -13.55
C GLY A 28 8.04 -18.38 -14.23
N GLN A 29 8.49 -17.12 -14.32
CA GLN A 29 9.79 -16.75 -14.87
C GLN A 29 10.92 -16.78 -13.82
N ASP A 30 10.60 -16.65 -12.54
CA ASP A 30 11.56 -16.69 -11.41
C ASP A 30 11.95 -18.12 -11.04
N LYS A 31 12.62 -18.80 -11.94
CA LYS A 31 13.05 -20.22 -11.78
C LYS A 31 13.90 -20.47 -10.53
N ARG A 32 14.60 -19.46 -10.03
CA ARG A 32 15.41 -19.53 -8.82
C ARG A 32 14.66 -19.14 -7.55
N GLN A 33 13.39 -18.77 -7.69
CA GLN A 33 12.54 -18.38 -6.58
C GLN A 33 13.14 -17.32 -5.65
N HIS A 34 13.73 -16.28 -6.23
CA HIS A 34 14.33 -15.18 -5.48
C HIS A 34 13.29 -14.35 -4.75
N ILE A 35 12.06 -14.31 -5.27
CA ILE A 35 10.96 -13.51 -4.75
C ILE A 35 10.01 -14.41 -3.96
N ARG A 36 9.60 -13.94 -2.80
CA ARG A 36 8.41 -14.40 -2.10
C ARG A 36 7.25 -13.55 -2.58
N TRP A 37 6.43 -14.13 -3.43
CA TRP A 37 5.21 -13.49 -3.91
C TRP A 37 4.17 -13.41 -2.79
N LEU A 38 3.44 -12.31 -2.74
CA LEU A 38 2.43 -12.08 -1.72
C LEU A 38 1.08 -12.63 -2.19
N PRO A 39 0.24 -13.11 -1.27
CA PRO A 39 -1.14 -13.42 -1.59
C PRO A 39 -1.90 -12.12 -1.91
N SER A 40 -2.91 -12.22 -2.77
CA SER A 40 -3.67 -11.05 -3.26
C SER A 40 -4.39 -10.27 -2.16
N GLU A 41 -4.72 -10.93 -1.07
CA GLU A 41 -5.33 -10.35 0.13
C GLU A 41 -4.42 -9.31 0.81
N ASN A 42 -3.11 -9.42 0.58
CA ASN A 42 -2.12 -8.49 1.11
C ASN A 42 -1.81 -7.32 0.15
N TYR A 43 -2.51 -7.22 -0.99
CA TYR A 43 -2.30 -6.12 -1.93
C TYR A 43 -3.04 -4.87 -1.45
N HIS A 44 -2.29 -3.80 -1.24
CA HIS A 44 -2.79 -2.51 -0.80
C HIS A 44 -1.84 -1.38 -1.25
N LEU A 45 -2.32 -0.15 -1.28
CA LEU A 45 -1.51 1.03 -1.52
C LEU A 45 -1.24 1.72 -0.18
N THR A 46 -0.04 1.57 0.36
CA THR A 46 0.33 2.19 1.63
C THR A 46 0.42 3.71 1.51
N LEU A 47 -0.28 4.44 2.38
CA LEU A 47 -0.20 5.89 2.53
C LEU A 47 0.81 6.30 3.62
N ALA A 48 0.82 5.58 4.75
CA ALA A 48 1.74 5.86 5.85
C ALA A 48 2.05 4.61 6.67
N PHE A 49 3.33 4.34 6.93
CA PHE A 49 3.76 3.37 7.93
C PHE A 49 3.86 4.08 9.29
N LEU A 50 3.07 3.62 10.25
CA LEU A 50 3.03 4.21 11.59
C LEU A 50 4.00 3.52 12.56
N GLY A 51 4.37 2.27 12.25
CA GLY A 51 5.18 1.45 13.16
C GLY A 51 4.39 0.98 14.38
N ASP A 52 5.07 0.85 15.52
CA ASP A 52 4.47 0.37 16.77
C ASP A 52 3.83 1.54 17.53
N VAL A 53 2.51 1.63 17.51
CA VAL A 53 1.70 2.71 18.08
C VAL A 53 0.83 2.18 19.23
N ASP A 54 0.65 2.97 20.29
CA ASP A 54 -0.25 2.63 21.39
C ASP A 54 -1.72 2.95 21.04
N SER A 55 -2.63 2.28 21.76
CA SER A 55 -4.08 2.40 21.49
C SER A 55 -4.63 3.82 21.65
N PRO A 56 -4.23 4.63 22.67
CA PRO A 56 -4.71 6.01 22.78
C PRO A 56 -4.32 6.87 21.56
N SER A 57 -3.08 6.75 21.09
CA SER A 57 -2.63 7.47 19.89
C SER A 57 -3.38 7.02 18.63
N LEU A 58 -3.71 5.73 18.51
CA LEU A 58 -4.54 5.22 17.40
C LEU A 58 -5.97 5.77 17.45
N SER A 59 -6.59 5.85 18.63
CA SER A 59 -7.93 6.45 18.77
C SER A 59 -7.94 7.94 18.43
N SER A 60 -6.91 8.68 18.84
CA SER A 60 -6.76 10.10 18.48
C SER A 60 -6.56 10.27 16.98
N LEU A 61 -5.78 9.39 16.36
CA LEU A 61 -5.55 9.40 14.91
C LEU A 61 -6.84 9.08 14.14
N GLN A 62 -7.61 8.10 14.58
CA GLN A 62 -8.89 7.76 13.97
C GLN A 62 -9.81 8.98 13.96
N PHE A 63 -10.03 9.61 15.12
CA PHE A 63 -10.86 10.80 15.22
C PHE A 63 -10.37 11.94 14.31
N ALA A 64 -9.07 12.22 14.31
CA ALA A 64 -8.49 13.27 13.45
C ALA A 64 -8.69 12.98 11.96
N LEU A 65 -8.58 11.72 11.54
CA LEU A 65 -8.80 11.32 10.16
C LEU A 65 -10.28 11.33 9.77
N GLU A 66 -11.18 10.89 10.64
CA GLU A 66 -12.62 10.98 10.40
C GLU A 66 -13.05 12.43 10.12
N GLN A 67 -12.58 13.39 10.93
CA GLN A 67 -12.85 14.81 10.72
C GLN A 67 -12.20 15.35 9.43
N LYS A 68 -10.95 14.96 9.17
CA LYS A 68 -10.21 15.50 8.02
C LYS A 68 -10.72 14.96 6.69
N LEU A 69 -11.15 13.69 6.67
CA LEU A 69 -11.54 13.00 5.44
C LEU A 69 -13.04 13.02 5.16
N GLU A 70 -13.85 13.60 6.02
CA GLU A 70 -15.33 13.61 5.94
C GLU A 70 -15.86 14.03 4.56
N LEU A 71 -15.24 15.02 3.92
CA LEU A 71 -15.63 15.55 2.61
C LEU A 71 -14.64 15.21 1.50
N VAL A 72 -13.63 14.40 1.80
CA VAL A 72 -12.64 13.98 0.78
C VAL A 72 -13.29 12.98 -0.16
N LYS A 73 -13.19 13.27 -1.46
CA LYS A 73 -13.72 12.41 -2.51
C LYS A 73 -12.84 11.17 -2.70
N ALA A 74 -13.46 10.10 -3.16
CA ALA A 74 -12.77 8.92 -3.65
C ALA A 74 -11.72 9.31 -4.69
N VAL A 75 -10.55 8.66 -4.62
CA VAL A 75 -9.35 9.07 -5.37
C VAL A 75 -9.19 8.22 -6.62
N PRO A 76 -9.17 8.82 -7.82
CA PRO A 76 -8.81 8.10 -9.04
C PRO A 76 -7.35 7.70 -8.99
N CYS A 77 -7.07 6.44 -9.23
CA CYS A 77 -5.74 5.85 -9.21
C CYS A 77 -5.45 5.17 -10.54
N LYS A 78 -4.19 5.24 -10.97
CA LYS A 78 -3.76 4.61 -12.22
C LYS A 78 -2.43 3.88 -12.01
N ILE A 79 -2.42 2.57 -12.25
CA ILE A 79 -1.21 1.78 -12.34
C ILE A 79 -0.57 2.04 -13.71
N SER A 80 0.74 2.27 -13.73
CA SER A 80 1.49 2.57 -14.95
C SER A 80 2.44 1.45 -15.37
N SER A 81 2.93 0.67 -14.42
CA SER A 81 3.89 -0.41 -14.71
C SER A 81 4.04 -1.41 -13.58
N ILE A 82 4.55 -2.59 -13.90
CA ILE A 82 5.03 -3.56 -12.90
C ILE A 82 6.54 -3.68 -13.08
N THR A 83 7.30 -3.48 -11.99
CA THR A 83 8.76 -3.35 -12.06
C THR A 83 9.45 -3.76 -10.76
N PRO A 84 10.73 -4.14 -10.79
CA PRO A 84 11.57 -4.18 -9.60
C PRO A 84 11.70 -2.79 -8.96
N PHE A 85 11.50 -2.69 -7.64
CA PHE A 85 11.47 -1.39 -6.94
C PHE A 85 12.16 -1.47 -5.57
N PRO A 86 12.78 -0.39 -5.04
CA PRO A 86 13.11 0.88 -5.72
C PRO A 86 14.19 0.68 -6.80
N PHE A 87 14.22 1.55 -7.81
CA PHE A 87 15.07 1.36 -8.99
C PHE A 87 16.57 1.25 -8.69
N SER A 88 17.07 2.01 -7.71
CA SER A 88 18.49 2.01 -7.34
C SER A 88 18.96 0.72 -6.64
N ARG A 89 18.07 0.10 -5.86
CA ARG A 89 18.35 -1.14 -5.11
C ARG A 89 17.05 -1.93 -4.93
N PRO A 90 16.62 -2.66 -5.95
CA PRO A 90 15.34 -3.38 -5.90
C PRO A 90 15.25 -4.38 -4.74
N LYS A 91 14.15 -4.31 -4.01
CA LYS A 91 13.83 -5.22 -2.89
C LYS A 91 12.46 -5.86 -3.04
N ILE A 92 11.63 -5.32 -3.92
CA ILE A 92 10.27 -5.79 -4.16
C ILE A 92 9.96 -5.81 -5.66
N ALA A 93 9.03 -6.67 -6.04
CA ALA A 93 8.28 -6.55 -7.29
C ALA A 93 7.04 -5.71 -6.96
N ALA A 94 6.85 -4.62 -7.68
CA ALA A 94 5.79 -3.66 -7.38
C ALA A 94 5.03 -3.22 -8.62
N ALA A 95 3.73 -3.03 -8.47
CA ALA A 95 2.92 -2.25 -9.39
C ALA A 95 3.02 -0.77 -8.97
N LEU A 96 3.58 0.07 -9.86
CA LEU A 96 3.74 1.49 -9.61
C LEU A 96 2.51 2.24 -10.07
N LEU A 97 2.12 3.26 -9.29
CA LEU A 97 1.02 4.16 -9.65
C LEU A 97 1.54 5.54 -10.04
N GLU A 98 0.79 6.19 -10.89
CA GLU A 98 0.95 7.62 -11.13
C GLU A 98 0.60 8.38 -9.84
N CYS A 99 1.46 9.31 -9.44
CA CYS A 99 1.21 10.16 -8.27
C CYS A 99 0.48 11.43 -8.73
N ASN A 100 -0.84 11.34 -8.85
CA ASN A 100 -1.66 12.52 -9.15
C ASN A 100 -1.82 13.44 -7.92
N ALA A 101 -2.42 14.61 -8.12
CA ALA A 101 -2.56 15.62 -7.09
C ALA A 101 -3.45 15.14 -5.93
N GLU A 102 -4.56 14.48 -6.24
CA GLU A 102 -5.54 13.98 -5.27
C GLU A 102 -4.93 12.91 -4.36
N LEU A 103 -4.17 11.97 -4.93
CA LEU A 103 -3.49 10.93 -4.16
C LEU A 103 -2.39 11.51 -3.27
N LEU A 104 -1.66 12.51 -3.77
CA LEU A 104 -0.62 13.18 -2.99
C LEU A 104 -1.21 14.01 -1.85
N GLU A 105 -2.33 14.69 -2.09
CA GLU A 105 -3.06 15.45 -1.07
C GLU A 105 -3.59 14.53 0.03
N LEU A 106 -4.27 13.44 -0.33
CA LEU A 106 -4.75 12.46 0.63
C LEU A 106 -3.60 11.88 1.48
N GLN A 107 -2.48 11.51 0.84
CA GLN A 107 -1.30 11.01 1.56
C GLN A 107 -0.74 12.06 2.52
N THR A 108 -0.70 13.32 2.10
CA THR A 108 -0.20 14.44 2.91
C THR A 108 -1.11 14.68 4.12
N ASP A 109 -2.42 14.64 3.93
CA ASP A 109 -3.41 14.78 5.00
C ASP A 109 -3.29 13.66 6.03
N VAL A 110 -3.21 12.39 5.57
CA VAL A 110 -2.99 11.24 6.44
C VAL A 110 -1.68 11.39 7.24
N ALA A 111 -0.60 11.79 6.58
CA ALA A 111 0.69 11.98 7.23
C ALA A 111 0.67 13.13 8.25
N ASN A 112 -0.03 14.21 7.97
CA ASN A 112 -0.16 15.36 8.88
C ASN A 112 -1.02 15.00 10.10
N CYS A 113 -2.14 14.30 9.94
CA CYS A 113 -2.93 13.80 11.05
C CYS A 113 -2.10 12.88 11.97
N ALA A 114 -1.35 11.94 11.39
CA ALA A 114 -0.48 11.05 12.18
C ALA A 114 0.57 11.83 12.99
N ARG A 115 1.26 12.80 12.36
CA ARG A 115 2.24 13.65 13.06
C ARG A 115 1.58 14.52 14.14
N GLY A 116 0.38 15.05 13.88
CA GLY A 116 -0.41 15.82 14.85
C GLY A 116 -0.79 15.01 16.10
N CYS A 117 -0.93 13.69 15.95
CA CYS A 117 -1.14 12.75 17.06
C CYS A 117 0.17 12.24 17.69
N GLY A 118 1.32 12.86 17.40
CA GLY A 118 2.61 12.48 17.96
C GLY A 118 3.25 11.23 17.36
N ILE A 119 2.71 10.70 16.25
CA ILE A 119 3.25 9.52 15.58
C ILE A 119 4.37 9.93 14.63
N SER A 120 5.55 9.37 14.84
CA SER A 120 6.71 9.63 13.98
C SER A 120 6.63 8.81 12.70
N LEU A 121 6.71 9.49 11.55
CA LEU A 121 6.72 8.84 10.24
C LEU A 121 8.14 8.86 9.65
N GLU A 122 8.46 7.83 8.86
CA GLU A 122 9.70 7.82 8.09
C GLU A 122 9.75 9.01 7.11
N ARG A 123 10.93 9.65 7.03
CA ARG A 123 11.18 10.77 6.10
C ARG A 123 11.54 10.21 4.71
N ARG A 124 10.55 9.72 4.00
CA ARG A 124 10.71 9.26 2.61
C ARG A 124 9.78 10.04 1.70
N ARG A 125 10.25 10.28 0.46
CA ARG A 125 9.35 10.77 -0.59
C ARG A 125 8.29 9.71 -0.85
N PHE A 126 7.04 10.13 -0.93
CA PHE A 126 5.95 9.25 -1.31
C PHE A 126 6.13 8.76 -2.75
N ALA A 127 6.11 7.48 -2.92
CA ALA A 127 6.19 6.81 -4.21
C ALA A 127 5.10 5.71 -4.20
N PRO A 128 3.92 6.01 -4.77
CA PRO A 128 2.77 5.11 -4.67
C PRO A 128 3.01 3.80 -5.40
N HIS A 129 2.85 2.69 -4.71
CA HIS A 129 3.05 1.36 -5.27
C HIS A 129 2.26 0.30 -4.50
N VAL A 130 1.92 -0.78 -5.19
CA VAL A 130 1.40 -2.01 -4.61
C VAL A 130 2.51 -3.05 -4.62
N THR A 131 2.86 -3.60 -3.47
CA THR A 131 3.85 -4.67 -3.37
C THR A 131 3.24 -6.00 -3.80
N LEU A 132 3.80 -6.62 -4.83
CA LEU A 132 3.36 -7.94 -5.33
C LEU A 132 4.24 -9.08 -4.79
N GLY A 133 5.50 -8.77 -4.47
CA GLY A 133 6.43 -9.75 -3.93
C GLY A 133 7.65 -9.08 -3.30
N ARG A 134 8.36 -9.80 -2.45
CA ARG A 134 9.54 -9.32 -1.72
C ARG A 134 10.73 -10.24 -1.95
N LEU A 135 11.91 -9.67 -2.07
CA LEU A 135 13.17 -10.41 -2.15
C LEU A 135 13.33 -11.30 -0.91
N LYS A 136 13.59 -12.58 -1.11
CA LYS A 136 13.82 -13.52 0.00
C LYS A 136 15.07 -13.16 0.79
N PRO A 137 15.09 -13.39 2.11
CA PRO A 137 16.31 -13.28 2.91
C PRO A 137 17.44 -14.12 2.30
N GLY A 138 18.65 -13.56 2.27
CA GLY A 138 19.82 -14.25 1.70
C GLY A 138 19.97 -14.14 0.17
N SER A 139 18.95 -13.75 -0.55
CA SER A 139 19.08 -13.44 -1.97
C SER A 139 19.83 -12.13 -2.16
N ARG A 140 20.88 -12.15 -2.98
CA ARG A 140 21.71 -10.94 -3.21
C ARG A 140 21.10 -9.98 -4.22
N LYS A 141 20.28 -10.49 -5.13
CA LYS A 141 19.61 -9.70 -6.17
C LYS A 141 18.14 -10.10 -6.27
N ILE A 142 17.29 -9.13 -6.53
CA ILE A 142 15.94 -9.42 -6.98
C ILE A 142 16.02 -10.07 -8.37
N PHE A 143 15.05 -10.92 -8.67
CA PHE A 143 14.85 -11.42 -10.02
C PHE A 143 14.69 -10.23 -10.97
N GLU A 144 15.59 -10.14 -11.97
CA GLU A 144 15.56 -9.08 -12.97
C GLU A 144 14.51 -9.45 -14.04
N PHE A 145 13.38 -8.78 -14.03
CA PHE A 145 12.43 -8.83 -15.13
C PHE A 145 12.33 -7.43 -15.75
N GLN A 146 12.02 -7.39 -17.04
CA GLN A 146 11.80 -6.13 -17.72
C GLN A 146 10.53 -5.47 -17.17
N PRO A 147 10.56 -4.15 -16.95
CA PRO A 147 9.34 -3.43 -16.60
C PRO A 147 8.23 -3.72 -17.63
N VAL A 148 7.08 -4.09 -17.12
CA VAL A 148 5.89 -4.30 -17.96
C VAL A 148 5.06 -3.03 -17.90
N ASN A 149 4.84 -2.38 -19.03
CA ASN A 149 3.85 -1.32 -19.12
C ASN A 149 2.48 -1.95 -18.90
N TYR A 150 1.82 -1.53 -17.83
CA TYR A 150 0.58 -2.15 -17.39
C TYR A 150 -0.35 -1.07 -16.86
N PHE A 151 -1.36 -0.75 -17.67
CA PHE A 151 -2.25 0.36 -17.38
C PHE A 151 -3.58 -0.16 -16.88
N LEU A 152 -3.87 0.13 -15.61
CA LEU A 152 -5.17 -0.12 -14.99
C LEU A 152 -5.59 1.10 -14.18
N GLU A 153 -6.83 1.49 -14.34
CA GLU A 153 -7.46 2.56 -13.59
C GLU A 153 -8.45 2.00 -12.58
N PHE A 154 -8.49 2.60 -11.42
CA PHE A 154 -9.45 2.26 -10.37
C PHE A 154 -9.72 3.48 -9.51
N VAL A 155 -10.78 3.42 -8.72
CA VAL A 155 -11.11 4.44 -7.73
C VAL A 155 -10.89 3.83 -6.36
N ALA A 156 -10.11 4.50 -5.52
CA ALA A 156 -9.96 4.15 -4.12
C ALA A 156 -10.96 4.96 -3.29
N ASP A 157 -11.85 4.28 -2.60
CA ASP A 157 -13.00 4.85 -1.89
C ASP A 157 -12.94 4.66 -0.38
N SER A 158 -11.88 4.01 0.13
CA SER A 158 -11.69 3.84 1.56
C SER A 158 -10.24 3.91 1.99
N VAL A 159 -10.03 4.48 3.18
CA VAL A 159 -8.77 4.54 3.92
C VAL A 159 -8.87 3.60 5.10
N ILE A 160 -7.95 2.63 5.18
CA ILE A 160 -7.97 1.59 6.22
C ILE A 160 -6.71 1.68 7.07
N LEU A 161 -6.87 1.59 8.39
CA LEU A 161 -5.79 1.26 9.30
C LEU A 161 -5.67 -0.26 9.40
N PHE A 162 -4.51 -0.78 9.09
CA PHE A 162 -4.18 -2.18 9.26
C PHE A 162 -3.27 -2.41 10.46
N GLN A 163 -3.60 -3.43 11.25
CA GLN A 163 -2.65 -4.10 12.11
C GLN A 163 -1.81 -5.07 11.27
N SER A 164 -0.52 -5.18 11.58
CA SER A 164 0.40 -6.06 10.86
C SER A 164 1.07 -7.02 11.83
N ASP A 165 0.68 -8.28 11.79
CA ASP A 165 1.27 -9.36 12.58
C ASP A 165 2.31 -10.10 11.74
N LEU A 166 3.55 -10.15 12.23
CA LEU A 166 4.63 -10.84 11.55
C LEU A 166 4.61 -12.32 11.94
N THR A 167 4.45 -13.20 10.97
CA THR A 167 4.50 -14.65 11.15
C THR A 167 5.70 -15.24 10.39
N LEU A 168 5.98 -16.52 10.61
CA LEU A 168 7.03 -17.24 9.86
C LEU A 168 6.74 -17.28 8.36
N ASP A 169 5.46 -17.33 8.00
CA ASP A 169 5.00 -17.40 6.61
C ASP A 169 4.80 -16.02 5.96
N GLY A 170 4.98 -14.94 6.73
CA GLY A 170 4.84 -13.58 6.23
C GLY A 170 4.04 -12.68 7.16
N ALA A 171 3.66 -11.51 6.66
CA ALA A 171 2.81 -10.60 7.41
C ALA A 171 1.33 -10.92 7.15
N ILE A 172 0.55 -10.96 8.21
CA ILE A 172 -0.92 -10.99 8.16
C ILE A 172 -1.38 -9.57 8.47
N HIS A 173 -2.27 -9.04 7.63
CA HIS A 173 -2.83 -7.71 7.79
C HIS A 173 -4.31 -7.83 8.16
N THR A 174 -4.69 -7.25 9.29
CA THR A 174 -6.07 -7.21 9.77
C THR A 174 -6.55 -5.77 9.80
N ALA A 175 -7.68 -5.50 9.17
CA ALA A 175 -8.28 -4.17 9.24
C ALA A 175 -8.70 -3.87 10.68
N PHE A 176 -8.25 -2.73 11.20
CA PHE A 176 -8.56 -2.26 12.54
C PHE A 176 -9.72 -1.27 12.53
N TRP A 177 -9.72 -0.36 11.57
CA TRP A 177 -10.85 0.51 11.24
C TRP A 177 -10.75 0.97 9.78
N GLU A 178 -11.88 1.46 9.26
CA GLU A 178 -12.04 1.95 7.90
C GLU A 178 -12.77 3.29 7.90
N ILE A 179 -12.35 4.20 7.04
CA ILE A 179 -13.00 5.49 6.77
C ILE A 179 -13.35 5.52 5.28
N SER A 180 -14.63 5.58 4.97
CA SER A 180 -15.10 5.72 3.59
C SER A 180 -14.88 7.14 3.10
N LEU A 181 -14.41 7.29 1.87
CA LEU A 181 -14.34 8.56 1.17
C LEU A 181 -15.67 8.83 0.45
N THR A 182 -16.00 10.10 0.23
CA THR A 182 -17.25 10.44 -0.45
C THR A 182 -17.20 10.00 -1.92
N SER A 183 -18.31 9.44 -2.40
CA SER A 183 -18.40 8.98 -3.79
C SER A 183 -18.08 10.12 -4.76
N LEU A 184 -17.41 9.80 -5.87
CA LEU A 184 -17.34 10.73 -6.99
C LEU A 184 -18.77 11.00 -7.48
N PRO A 185 -19.12 12.24 -7.87
CA PRO A 185 -20.41 12.50 -8.48
C PRO A 185 -20.53 11.56 -9.70
N GLY A 186 -21.62 10.80 -9.70
CA GLY A 186 -21.80 9.65 -10.60
C GLY A 186 -21.64 10.00 -12.08
N ASN A 187 -21.07 9.05 -12.80
CA ASN A 187 -21.35 8.86 -14.22
C ASN A 187 -22.74 8.26 -14.35
#